data_06a82b61301ef175b222f8a5365b684d
#
_entry.id   06a82b61301ef175b222f8a5365b684d
#
_cell.length_a   1.000
_cell.length_b   1.000
_cell.length_c   1.000
_cell.angle_alpha   90.00
_cell.angle_beta   90.00
_cell.angle_gamma   90.00
#
_symmetry.space_group_name_H-M   'P 1'
#
loop_
_entity.id
_entity.type
_entity.pdbx_description
1 polymer ?
#
loop_
_entity_poly.entity_id
_entity_poly.type
_entity_poly.pdbx_seq_one_letter_code
_entity_poly.pdbx_strand_id
1 'polypeptide(L)'
;MDEMDFDFRDQIQQTDWYPLEVHHKNNALFVVSPQLDLAVVAKAVSVDDKKQVESWISNKLIYRTDPEFAEFHRKDQYKVFANFVIVSPYVFIQLFSLE
;
A
#
# COMPACT_ATOMS: atom_id res chain seq x y z
N MET A 1 20.80 7.08 17.05
CA MET A 1 20.38 6.86 16.53
C MET A 1 20.21 6.46 15.73
N ASP A 2 19.69 6.45 15.65
CA ASP A 2 19.86 5.94 14.77
C ASP A 2 19.03 5.85 13.70
N GLU A 3 19.49 5.85 12.51
CA GLU A 3 18.69 5.72 11.35
C GLU A 3 17.89 4.47 11.40
N MET A 4 18.21 3.64 12.30
CA MET A 4 17.45 2.42 12.52
C MET A 4 16.03 2.72 12.95
N ASP A 5 15.80 3.92 13.41
CA ASP A 5 14.49 4.30 13.91
C ASP A 5 13.64 5.00 12.87
N PHE A 6 14.02 4.89 11.62
CA PHE A 6 13.26 5.50 10.56
C PHE A 6 11.81 5.01 10.61
N ASP A 7 10.89 5.95 10.56
CA ASP A 7 9.47 5.65 10.70
C ASP A 7 8.72 6.13 9.47
N PHE A 8 8.08 5.20 8.80
CA PHE A 8 7.34 5.51 7.58
C PHE A 8 6.05 6.29 7.82
N ARG A 9 5.64 6.43 9.08
CA ARG A 9 4.40 7.16 9.37
C ARG A 9 4.40 8.55 8.80
N ASP A 10 5.55 9.20 8.80
CA ASP A 10 5.64 10.56 8.28
C ASP A 10 5.53 10.61 6.77
N GLN A 11 5.60 9.48 6.11
CA GLN A 11 5.53 9.42 4.66
C GLN A 11 4.19 8.94 4.15
N ILE A 12 3.29 8.57 5.04
CA ILE A 12 1.98 8.11 4.64
C ILE A 12 1.14 9.33 4.27
N GLN A 13 0.55 9.27 3.08
CA GLN A 13 -0.29 10.36 2.57
C GLN A 13 -1.57 9.79 2.03
N GLN A 14 -2.54 10.65 1.85
CA GLN A 14 -3.83 10.25 1.28
C GLN A 14 -3.80 10.45 -0.23
N THR A 15 -4.58 9.64 -0.93
CA THR A 15 -4.56 9.70 -2.38
C THR A 15 -5.90 9.30 -2.98
N ASP A 16 -6.10 9.75 -4.21
CA ASP A 16 -7.16 9.24 -5.07
C ASP A 16 -6.54 8.24 -6.06
N TRP A 17 -7.33 7.76 -7.01
CA TRP A 17 -6.85 6.73 -7.94
C TRP A 17 -5.88 7.26 -8.98
N TYR A 18 -6.04 8.51 -9.37
CA TYR A 18 -5.32 9.04 -10.52
C TYR A 18 -3.81 8.78 -10.48
N PRO A 19 -3.12 9.13 -9.38
CA PRO A 19 -1.67 8.90 -9.36
C PRO A 19 -1.29 7.43 -9.17
N LEU A 20 -2.22 6.57 -8.83
CA LEU A 20 -1.92 5.16 -8.62
C LEU A 20 -1.99 4.34 -9.89
N GLU A 21 -2.61 4.87 -10.93
CA GLU A 21 -2.85 4.12 -12.16
C GLU A 21 -1.57 3.56 -12.75
N VAL A 22 -0.51 4.36 -12.80
CA VAL A 22 0.74 3.92 -13.40
C VAL A 22 1.35 2.78 -12.58
N HIS A 23 1.21 2.83 -11.27
CA HIS A 23 1.77 1.78 -10.43
C HIS A 23 0.99 0.47 -10.59
N HIS A 24 -0.32 0.58 -10.75
CA HIS A 24 -1.13 -0.59 -11.05
C HIS A 24 -0.68 -1.23 -12.37
N LYS A 25 -0.49 -0.42 -13.39
CA LYS A 25 -0.08 -0.94 -14.69
C LYS A 25 1.30 -1.60 -14.64
N ASN A 26 2.15 -1.15 -13.73
CA ASN A 26 3.48 -1.72 -13.57
C ASN A 26 3.50 -2.92 -12.61
N ASN A 27 2.33 -3.36 -12.15
CA ASN A 27 2.20 -4.47 -11.20
C ASN A 27 2.95 -4.19 -9.90
N ALA A 28 3.01 -2.92 -9.51
CA ALA A 28 3.74 -2.51 -8.34
C ALA A 28 2.84 -1.92 -7.25
N LEU A 29 1.52 -2.05 -7.41
CA LEU A 29 0.56 -1.48 -6.47
C LEU A 29 -0.08 -2.59 -5.65
N PHE A 30 0.02 -2.47 -4.33
CA PHE A 30 -0.48 -3.48 -3.40
C PHE A 30 -1.46 -2.88 -2.41
N VAL A 31 -2.49 -3.65 -2.10
CA VAL A 31 -3.51 -3.26 -1.11
C VAL A 31 -3.18 -3.95 0.21
N VAL A 32 -3.21 -3.18 1.29
CA VAL A 32 -2.91 -3.67 2.63
C VAL A 32 -4.20 -3.70 3.43
N SER A 33 -4.46 -4.82 4.10
CA SER A 33 -5.64 -4.97 4.94
C SER A 33 -5.66 -3.90 6.04
N PRO A 34 -6.84 -3.38 6.39
CA PRO A 34 -6.93 -2.43 7.49
C PRO A 34 -6.53 -3.03 8.85
N GLN A 35 -6.39 -4.36 8.93
CA GLN A 35 -5.91 -4.99 10.14
C GLN A 35 -4.45 -4.72 10.40
N LEU A 36 -3.70 -4.33 9.38
CA LEU A 36 -2.28 -4.08 9.51
C LEU A 36 -2.00 -2.60 9.63
N ASP A 37 -0.85 -2.28 10.20
CA ASP A 37 -0.37 -0.91 10.26
C ASP A 37 0.46 -0.65 9.01
N LEU A 38 0.04 0.30 8.20
CA LEU A 38 0.71 0.56 6.93
C LEU A 38 2.19 0.92 7.12
N ALA A 39 2.51 1.65 8.19
CA ALA A 39 3.90 2.00 8.46
C ALA A 39 4.73 0.76 8.79
N VAL A 40 4.13 -0.19 9.50
CA VAL A 40 4.84 -1.43 9.84
C VAL A 40 5.08 -2.25 8.59
N VAL A 41 4.10 -2.29 7.69
CA VAL A 41 4.27 -3.01 6.42
C VAL A 41 5.41 -2.37 5.62
N ALA A 42 5.42 -1.05 5.52
CA ALA A 42 6.45 -0.35 4.77
C ALA A 42 7.83 -0.65 5.34
N LYS A 43 7.93 -0.67 6.67
CA LYS A 43 9.21 -0.94 7.31
C LYS A 43 9.68 -2.37 6.99
N ALA A 44 8.78 -3.33 7.09
CA ALA A 44 9.15 -4.72 6.82
C ALA A 44 9.65 -4.89 5.39
N VAL A 45 8.99 -4.23 4.45
CA VAL A 45 9.41 -4.31 3.06
C VAL A 45 10.77 -3.63 2.87
N SER A 46 10.96 -2.50 3.52
CA SER A 46 12.19 -1.73 3.34
C SER A 46 13.42 -2.46 3.87
N VAL A 47 13.25 -3.29 4.90
CA VAL A 47 14.37 -4.06 5.44
C VAL A 47 14.40 -5.48 4.89
N ASP A 48 13.55 -5.76 3.89
CA ASP A 48 13.55 -7.04 3.20
C ASP A 48 13.23 -8.20 4.15
N ASP A 49 12.26 -8.00 5.02
CA ASP A 49 11.79 -9.04 5.93
C ASP A 49 10.88 -9.99 5.19
N LYS A 50 11.49 -10.91 4.46
CA LYS A 50 10.74 -11.77 3.55
C LYS A 50 9.75 -12.66 4.26
N LYS A 51 10.12 -13.20 5.38
CA LYS A 51 9.23 -14.09 6.11
C LYS A 51 7.95 -13.39 6.52
N GLN A 52 8.09 -12.18 7.05
CA GLN A 52 6.93 -11.44 7.50
C GLN A 52 6.04 -11.06 6.34
N VAL A 53 6.65 -10.55 5.27
CA VAL A 53 5.87 -10.11 4.10
C VAL A 53 5.18 -11.29 3.46
N GLU A 54 5.86 -12.43 3.32
CA GLU A 54 5.26 -13.61 2.74
C GLU A 54 4.10 -14.13 3.57
N SER A 55 4.23 -14.05 4.89
CA SER A 55 3.15 -14.45 5.77
C SER A 55 1.90 -13.60 5.54
N TRP A 56 2.09 -12.29 5.44
CA TRP A 56 0.96 -11.40 5.16
C TRP A 56 0.31 -11.70 3.82
N ILE A 57 1.12 -11.96 2.80
CA ILE A 57 0.58 -12.27 1.48
C ILE A 57 -0.17 -13.60 1.50
N SER A 58 0.41 -14.61 2.17
CA SER A 58 -0.24 -15.92 2.27
C SER A 58 -1.58 -15.84 2.96
N ASN A 59 -1.71 -14.95 3.92
CA ASN A 59 -2.95 -14.78 4.67
C ASN A 59 -3.87 -13.75 4.01
N LYS A 60 -3.51 -13.30 2.81
CA LYS A 60 -4.32 -12.37 2.03
C LYS A 60 -4.51 -11.03 2.72
N LEU A 61 -3.55 -10.66 3.55
CA LEU A 61 -3.55 -9.36 4.20
C LEU A 61 -2.89 -8.30 3.33
N ILE A 62 -2.11 -8.73 2.34
CA ILE A 62 -1.53 -7.85 1.33
C ILE A 62 -1.74 -8.54 0.00
N TYR A 63 -2.26 -7.80 -0.98
CA TYR A 63 -2.49 -8.39 -2.30
C TYR A 63 -2.33 -7.33 -3.38
N ARG A 64 -1.99 -7.79 -4.58
CA ARG A 64 -1.79 -6.90 -5.71
C ARG A 64 -3.14 -6.47 -6.26
N THR A 65 -3.21 -5.23 -6.74
CA THR A 65 -4.44 -4.76 -7.37
C THR A 65 -4.69 -5.52 -8.66
N ASP A 66 -5.96 -5.79 -8.94
CA ASP A 66 -6.35 -6.49 -10.15
C ASP A 66 -7.16 -5.56 -11.05
N PRO A 67 -7.50 -6.02 -12.28
CA PRO A 67 -8.24 -5.14 -13.19
C PRO A 67 -9.60 -4.68 -12.66
N GLU A 68 -10.28 -5.51 -11.88
CA GLU A 68 -11.55 -5.11 -11.31
C GLU A 68 -11.40 -3.98 -10.31
N PHE A 69 -10.36 -4.07 -9.50
CA PHE A 69 -10.06 -3.03 -8.53
C PHE A 69 -9.83 -1.70 -9.25
N ALA A 70 -9.00 -1.75 -10.30
CA ALA A 70 -8.69 -0.54 -11.07
C ALA A 70 -9.93 0.03 -11.71
N GLU A 71 -10.77 -0.83 -12.29
CA GLU A 71 -11.97 -0.37 -12.96
C GLU A 71 -12.92 0.30 -11.99
N PHE A 72 -13.06 -0.28 -10.82
CA PHE A 72 -13.96 0.27 -9.81
C PHE A 72 -13.51 1.68 -9.40
N HIS A 73 -12.23 1.87 -9.18
CA HIS A 73 -11.74 3.15 -8.68
C HIS A 73 -11.53 4.18 -9.78
N ARG A 74 -11.42 3.75 -11.03
CA ARG A 74 -11.34 4.71 -12.14
C ARG A 74 -12.59 5.56 -12.26
N LYS A 75 -13.71 5.01 -11.85
CA LYS A 75 -14.98 5.74 -11.97
C LYS A 75 -14.97 6.99 -11.12
N ASP A 76 -14.25 6.97 -10.02
CA ASP A 76 -14.14 8.10 -9.11
C ASP A 76 -12.68 8.45 -8.90
N GLN A 77 -11.96 8.63 -9.99
CA GLN A 77 -10.51 8.71 -9.92
C GLN A 77 -9.98 9.91 -9.12
N TYR A 78 -10.82 10.91 -8.91
CA TYR A 78 -10.40 12.07 -8.14
C TYR A 78 -10.88 12.04 -6.71
N LYS A 79 -11.53 10.99 -6.31
CA LYS A 79 -12.01 10.86 -4.94
C LYS A 79 -10.93 10.23 -4.07
N VAL A 80 -10.52 10.93 -3.03
CA VAL A 80 -9.53 10.42 -2.10
C VAL A 80 -10.14 9.22 -1.37
N PHE A 81 -9.45 8.09 -1.40
CA PHE A 81 -10.03 6.87 -0.86
C PHE A 81 -9.06 6.01 -0.06
N ALA A 82 -7.80 6.37 0.00
CA ALA A 82 -6.82 5.50 0.63
C ALA A 82 -5.63 6.29 1.13
N ASN A 83 -4.95 5.70 2.10
CA ASN A 83 -3.61 6.14 2.46
C ASN A 83 -2.62 5.38 1.61
N PHE A 84 -1.47 5.97 1.33
CA PHE A 84 -0.45 5.27 0.57
C PHE A 84 0.94 5.60 1.09
N VAL A 85 1.87 4.69 0.83
CA VAL A 85 3.27 4.89 1.15
C VAL A 85 4.08 4.22 0.05
N ILE A 86 5.19 4.85 -0.31
CA ILE A 86 6.06 4.33 -1.36
C ILE A 86 7.28 3.69 -0.74
N VAL A 87 7.52 2.42 -1.08
CA VAL A 87 8.76 1.73 -0.76
C VAL A 87 9.29 1.25 -2.10
N SER A 88 10.03 2.11 -2.75
CA SER A 88 10.42 1.93 -4.15
C SER A 88 10.97 0.55 -4.42
N PRO A 89 10.54 -0.13 -5.46
CA PRO A 89 9.66 0.32 -6.55
C PRO A 89 8.16 0.09 -6.29
N TYR A 90 7.78 -0.25 -5.07
CA TYR A 90 6.42 -0.64 -4.75
C TYR A 90 5.65 0.49 -4.10
N VAL A 91 4.33 0.47 -4.28
CA VAL A 91 3.43 1.40 -3.61
C VAL A 91 2.40 0.57 -2.86
N PHE A 92 2.22 0.87 -1.59
CA PHE A 92 1.27 0.17 -0.74
C PHE A 92 0.15 1.12 -0.36
N ILE A 93 -1.08 0.67 -0.52
CA ILE A 93 -2.24 1.48 -0.18
C ILE A 93 -3.09 0.75 0.84
N GLN A 94 -3.75 1.52 1.66
CA GLN A 94 -4.68 1.00 2.66
C GLN A 94 -5.94 1.81 2.56
N LEU A 95 -7.03 1.14 2.21
CA LEU A 95 -8.30 1.83 1.98
C LEU A 95 -8.81 2.41 3.29
N PHE A 96 -9.49 3.54 3.18
CA PHE A 96 -10.14 4.11 4.36
C PHE A 96 -11.16 3.13 4.88
N SER A 97 -11.20 3.00 6.20
CA SER A 97 -12.18 2.16 6.82
C SER A 97 -13.54 2.84 6.72
N LEU A 98 -14.53 2.10 6.24
CA LEU A 98 -15.89 2.61 6.15
C LEU A 98 -16.70 1.97 7.24
N GLU A 99 -17.28 2.77 8.02
CA GLU A 99 -18.04 2.22 9.13
C GLU A 99 -19.46 2.42 8.99
#